data_8d111c4b6385f8eee06c75ae59042294
#
_entry.id   8d111c4b6385f8eee06c75ae59042294
#
_cell.length_a   1.000
_cell.length_b   1.000
_cell.length_c   1.000
_cell.angle_alpha   90.00
_cell.angle_beta   90.00
_cell.angle_gamma   90.00
#
_symmetry.space_group_name_H-M   'P 1'
#
loop_
_entity.id
_entity.type
_entity.pdbx_description
1 polymer ?
#
loop_
_entity_poly.entity_id
_entity_poly.type
_entity_poly.pdbx_seq_one_letter_code
_entity_poly.pdbx_strand_id
1 'polypeptide(L)'
;MNYTIKSPDSLKASVKLPASKSICNRALILNALSYSPYEILNLSDCDDTEVMVKALNSNDRDFDIKAAGTAMRFLTAFLSKVVGEWTITGTERMKNRPIKILVDALNALGARVEYMEKEGYPPLRIFGSALQGGEISLAGGVSSQYISALLMIAPLMENGLTLHLEGVVISKPYINLTLQLMEQYGVKAEWNGQTIKVRPQDYHPIPFTVESDWSAASYWYSMMALSKNAEIELLGLFKNSLQGDAAGAKLFAQLGVGTTYTDRGVVLKHNGNRTKKLNYNFVNEPDLAQTFVVTCVLLNIPFRFTGLQSLKIKETDRIEALKTELRKLGYLLTDSNNSILEWNGERCEPQAHPVITTYEDHRMAMAFAPAALVLPEGIEIADPQVVSKSYPHYWRDLRTAGFIIIDNEQ
;
A
#
# COMPACT_ATOMS: atom_id res chain seq x y z
N MET A 1 19.71 8.37 -12.34
CA MET A 1 19.22 7.39 -13.33
C MET A 1 17.77 7.72 -13.68
N ASN A 2 17.46 7.88 -14.96
CA ASN A 2 16.11 8.19 -15.41
C ASN A 2 15.69 7.21 -16.50
N TYR A 3 14.40 6.90 -16.58
CA TYR A 3 13.83 6.12 -17.67
C TYR A 3 12.94 6.99 -18.56
N THR A 4 13.19 6.98 -19.89
CA THR A 4 12.22 7.47 -20.87
C THR A 4 11.33 6.33 -21.32
N ILE A 5 10.02 6.49 -21.15
CA ILE A 5 9.01 5.48 -21.44
C ILE A 5 8.21 5.96 -22.65
N LYS A 6 8.16 5.13 -23.70
CA LYS A 6 7.34 5.36 -24.90
C LYS A 6 6.26 4.30 -25.03
N SER A 7 5.11 4.70 -25.56
CA SER A 7 3.96 3.80 -25.76
C SER A 7 4.23 2.72 -26.81
N PRO A 8 3.62 1.54 -26.70
CA PRO A 8 3.48 0.61 -27.80
C PRO A 8 2.42 1.08 -28.80
N ASP A 9 2.46 0.58 -30.02
CA ASP A 9 1.42 0.81 -31.05
C ASP A 9 0.07 0.18 -30.64
N SER A 10 0.11 -0.95 -29.95
CA SER A 10 -1.05 -1.62 -29.35
C SER A 10 -0.65 -2.29 -28.05
N LEU A 11 -1.52 -2.23 -27.06
CA LEU A 11 -1.29 -2.77 -25.73
C LEU A 11 -2.00 -4.12 -25.57
N LYS A 12 -1.26 -5.22 -25.72
CA LYS A 12 -1.75 -6.57 -25.45
C LYS A 12 -0.85 -7.23 -24.43
N ALA A 13 -1.40 -7.59 -23.27
CA ALA A 13 -0.62 -8.13 -22.19
C ALA A 13 -1.37 -9.18 -21.37
N SER A 14 -0.68 -10.26 -20.99
CA SER A 14 -1.10 -11.15 -19.91
C SER A 14 -0.03 -11.07 -18.84
N VAL A 15 -0.39 -10.53 -17.66
CA VAL A 15 0.56 -10.13 -16.61
C VAL A 15 0.30 -10.93 -15.36
N LYS A 16 1.35 -11.58 -14.85
CA LYS A 16 1.35 -12.11 -13.48
C LYS A 16 1.79 -10.98 -12.55
N LEU A 17 0.82 -10.36 -11.90
CA LEU A 17 1.09 -9.30 -10.93
C LEU A 17 1.88 -9.82 -9.72
N PRO A 18 2.63 -8.95 -9.01
CA PRO A 18 3.22 -9.32 -7.73
C PRO A 18 2.13 -9.74 -6.75
N ALA A 19 2.49 -10.57 -5.78
CA ALA A 19 1.58 -10.90 -4.69
C ALA A 19 1.33 -9.67 -3.80
N SER A 20 0.17 -9.64 -3.15
CA SER A 20 -0.23 -8.53 -2.29
C SER A 20 0.72 -8.34 -1.12
N LYS A 21 1.48 -7.25 -1.15
CA LYS A 21 2.37 -6.85 -0.06
C LYS A 21 1.63 -6.76 1.28
N SER A 22 0.43 -6.20 1.27
CA SER A 22 -0.38 -6.03 2.48
C SER A 22 -0.82 -7.35 3.09
N ILE A 23 -1.10 -8.36 2.27
CA ILE A 23 -1.40 -9.72 2.72
C ILE A 23 -0.12 -10.43 3.15
N CYS A 24 0.95 -10.40 2.34
CA CYS A 24 2.23 -11.02 2.67
C CYS A 24 2.71 -10.68 4.07
N ASN A 25 2.79 -9.38 4.38
CA ASN A 25 3.34 -8.93 5.65
C ASN A 25 2.47 -9.34 6.85
N ARG A 26 1.15 -9.44 6.70
CA ARG A 26 0.25 -9.96 7.74
C ARG A 26 0.35 -11.46 7.88
N ALA A 27 0.28 -12.18 6.77
CA ALA A 27 0.40 -13.62 6.76
C ALA A 27 1.72 -14.12 7.36
N LEU A 28 2.83 -13.43 7.09
CA LEU A 28 4.14 -13.74 7.69
C LEU A 28 4.12 -13.61 9.22
N ILE A 29 3.52 -12.54 9.75
CA ILE A 29 3.37 -12.38 11.22
C ILE A 29 2.47 -13.47 11.80
N LEU A 30 1.30 -13.74 11.18
CA LEU A 30 0.37 -14.75 11.67
C LEU A 30 0.98 -16.15 11.58
N ASN A 31 1.71 -16.44 10.52
CA ASN A 31 2.44 -17.69 10.35
C ASN A 31 3.49 -17.90 11.46
N ALA A 32 4.24 -16.85 11.79
CA ALA A 32 5.19 -16.88 12.89
C ALA A 32 4.51 -17.04 14.26
N LEU A 33 3.41 -16.31 14.51
CA LEU A 33 2.65 -16.40 15.76
C LEU A 33 1.93 -17.74 15.96
N SER A 34 1.61 -18.43 14.87
CA SER A 34 1.01 -19.79 14.91
C SER A 34 2.04 -20.91 14.97
N TYR A 35 3.34 -20.61 15.01
CA TYR A 35 4.43 -21.59 14.90
C TYR A 35 4.24 -22.55 13.72
N SER A 36 3.79 -22.00 12.58
CA SER A 36 3.37 -22.78 11.42
C SER A 36 4.55 -23.58 10.82
N PRO A 37 4.34 -24.88 10.53
CA PRO A 37 5.29 -25.66 9.74
C PRO A 37 5.11 -25.44 8.21
N TYR A 38 4.08 -24.70 7.80
CA TYR A 38 3.77 -24.48 6.39
C TYR A 38 4.46 -23.23 5.88
N GLU A 39 5.03 -23.32 4.69
CA GLU A 39 5.49 -22.14 3.95
C GLU A 39 4.29 -21.38 3.37
N ILE A 40 4.41 -20.05 3.35
CA ILE A 40 3.44 -19.20 2.65
C ILE A 40 3.79 -19.21 1.16
N LEU A 41 2.83 -19.63 0.32
CA LEU A 41 3.01 -19.70 -1.11
C LEU A 41 2.72 -18.34 -1.77
N ASN A 42 3.42 -18.08 -2.88
CA ASN A 42 3.30 -16.86 -3.67
C ASN A 42 3.58 -15.59 -2.85
N LEU A 43 4.67 -15.58 -2.08
CA LEU A 43 5.14 -14.36 -1.42
C LEU A 43 5.61 -13.34 -2.46
N SER A 44 5.41 -12.07 -2.16
CA SER A 44 5.97 -10.97 -2.96
C SER A 44 7.49 -10.90 -2.76
N ASP A 45 8.20 -10.65 -3.84
CA ASP A 45 9.63 -10.38 -3.89
C ASP A 45 9.96 -8.88 -3.77
N CYS A 46 9.05 -8.09 -3.21
CA CYS A 46 9.26 -6.67 -2.96
C CYS A 46 10.07 -6.43 -1.69
N ASP A 47 10.78 -5.30 -1.64
CA ASP A 47 11.68 -4.92 -0.54
C ASP A 47 11.00 -5.04 0.84
N ASP A 48 9.75 -4.57 0.97
CA ASP A 48 9.01 -4.60 2.23
C ASP A 48 8.75 -6.05 2.73
N THR A 49 8.50 -7.00 1.82
CA THR A 49 8.27 -8.42 2.16
C THR A 49 9.58 -9.15 2.41
N GLU A 50 10.62 -8.91 1.60
CA GLU A 50 11.94 -9.53 1.81
C GLU A 50 12.52 -9.17 3.18
N VAL A 51 12.40 -7.92 3.59
CA VAL A 51 12.83 -7.47 4.92
C VAL A 51 12.09 -8.21 6.04
N MET A 52 10.78 -8.42 5.89
CA MET A 52 9.98 -9.19 6.86
C MET A 52 10.42 -10.65 6.92
N VAL A 53 10.59 -11.30 5.77
CA VAL A 53 11.05 -12.70 5.69
C VAL A 53 12.42 -12.84 6.35
N LYS A 54 13.35 -11.93 6.03
CA LYS A 54 14.68 -11.93 6.62
C LYS A 54 14.63 -11.77 8.14
N ALA A 55 13.85 -10.81 8.65
CA ALA A 55 13.74 -10.55 10.08
C ALA A 55 13.14 -11.74 10.84
N LEU A 56 12.09 -12.38 10.30
CA LEU A 56 11.42 -13.51 10.96
C LEU A 56 12.22 -14.81 10.90
N ASN A 57 13.14 -14.96 9.95
CA ASN A 57 14.00 -16.15 9.81
C ASN A 57 15.41 -15.95 10.38
N SER A 58 15.74 -14.75 10.89
CA SER A 58 17.05 -14.45 11.46
C SER A 58 17.08 -14.76 12.96
N ASN A 59 18.26 -15.16 13.43
CA ASN A 59 18.59 -15.20 14.86
C ASN A 59 19.25 -13.90 15.34
N ASP A 60 19.31 -12.86 14.50
CA ASP A 60 19.88 -11.57 14.84
C ASP A 60 19.03 -10.88 15.91
N ARG A 61 19.66 -9.98 16.66
CA ARG A 61 18.98 -9.13 17.64
C ARG A 61 18.79 -7.71 17.14
N ASP A 62 19.48 -7.36 16.07
CA ASP A 62 19.47 -6.03 15.47
C ASP A 62 18.88 -6.09 14.06
N PHE A 63 17.76 -5.43 13.85
CA PHE A 63 17.03 -5.45 12.59
C PHE A 63 17.08 -4.09 11.90
N ASP A 64 17.74 -4.01 10.74
CA ASP A 64 17.62 -2.89 9.82
C ASP A 64 16.54 -3.20 8.79
N ILE A 65 15.38 -2.57 8.97
CA ILE A 65 14.21 -2.79 8.08
C ILE A 65 14.19 -1.82 6.89
N LYS A 66 15.27 -1.11 6.64
CA LYS A 66 15.41 -0.16 5.53
C LYS A 66 14.27 0.89 5.54
N ALA A 67 13.55 1.02 4.41
CA ALA A 67 12.40 1.92 4.25
C ALA A 67 11.04 1.22 4.45
N ALA A 68 11.01 -0.02 4.96
CA ALA A 68 9.81 -0.86 5.07
C ALA A 68 8.93 -0.45 6.26
N GLY A 69 8.00 0.48 6.02
CA GLY A 69 7.14 1.03 7.06
C GLY A 69 6.23 0.01 7.73
N THR A 70 5.71 -0.96 6.98
CA THR A 70 4.88 -2.03 7.54
C THR A 70 5.71 -2.94 8.42
N ALA A 71 6.94 -3.29 8.00
CA ALA A 71 7.86 -4.10 8.79
C ALA A 71 8.20 -3.42 10.13
N MET A 72 8.50 -2.11 10.13
CA MET A 72 8.73 -1.35 11.37
C MET A 72 7.58 -1.54 12.37
N ARG A 73 6.32 -1.40 11.95
CA ARG A 73 5.16 -1.45 12.86
C ARG A 73 4.86 -2.87 13.30
N PHE A 74 4.84 -3.80 12.36
CA PHE A 74 4.47 -5.19 12.66
C PHE A 74 5.52 -5.92 13.48
N LEU A 75 6.80 -5.73 13.16
CA LEU A 75 7.89 -6.31 13.94
C LEU A 75 8.00 -5.69 15.33
N THR A 76 7.77 -4.38 15.49
CA THR A 76 7.77 -3.76 16.83
C THR A 76 6.72 -4.43 17.73
N ALA A 77 5.51 -4.67 17.24
CA ALA A 77 4.48 -5.38 18.02
C ALA A 77 4.84 -6.86 18.22
N PHE A 78 5.27 -7.55 17.17
CA PHE A 78 5.66 -8.97 17.23
C PHE A 78 6.80 -9.20 18.23
N LEU A 79 7.88 -8.44 18.14
CA LEU A 79 9.05 -8.56 19.00
C LEU A 79 8.74 -8.20 20.46
N SER A 80 7.74 -7.34 20.71
CA SER A 80 7.28 -7.06 22.08
C SER A 80 6.67 -8.29 22.76
N LYS A 81 6.17 -9.26 21.99
CA LYS A 81 5.61 -10.54 22.49
C LYS A 81 6.65 -11.68 22.52
N VAL A 82 7.69 -11.61 21.71
CA VAL A 82 8.75 -12.65 21.65
C VAL A 82 9.78 -12.37 22.72
N VAL A 83 10.02 -13.33 23.62
CA VAL A 83 10.97 -13.20 24.74
C VAL A 83 12.38 -12.94 24.22
N GLY A 84 12.98 -11.82 24.65
CA GLY A 84 14.32 -11.40 24.25
C GLY A 84 14.51 -9.89 24.31
N GLU A 85 15.69 -9.45 23.87
CA GLU A 85 16.03 -8.04 23.70
C GLU A 85 16.40 -7.81 22.23
N TRP A 86 15.77 -6.83 21.61
CA TRP A 86 15.81 -6.57 20.18
C TRP A 86 16.04 -5.08 19.89
N THR A 87 16.76 -4.80 18.82
CA THR A 87 16.89 -3.45 18.26
C THR A 87 16.27 -3.41 16.87
N ILE A 88 15.48 -2.39 16.59
CA ILE A 88 14.91 -2.18 15.26
C ILE A 88 15.18 -0.76 14.76
N THR A 89 15.76 -0.65 13.57
CA THR A 89 16.15 0.60 12.92
C THR A 89 15.77 0.59 11.43
N GLY A 90 16.12 1.63 10.70
CA GLY A 90 15.96 1.72 9.25
C GLY A 90 16.72 2.91 8.68
N THR A 91 16.45 3.25 7.42
CA THR A 91 17.05 4.42 6.75
C THR A 91 16.77 5.71 7.51
N GLU A 92 17.55 6.77 7.25
CA GLU A 92 17.32 8.10 7.85
C GLU A 92 15.88 8.58 7.65
N ARG A 93 15.29 8.28 6.51
CA ARG A 93 13.88 8.57 6.25
C ARG A 93 12.95 7.80 7.17
N MET A 94 13.22 6.51 7.44
CA MET A 94 12.43 5.71 8.37
C MET A 94 12.56 6.24 9.79
N LYS A 95 13.73 6.70 10.20
CA LYS A 95 13.97 7.34 11.51
C LYS A 95 13.15 8.63 11.70
N ASN A 96 12.68 9.25 10.62
CA ASN A 96 11.81 10.43 10.65
C ASN A 96 10.31 10.10 10.49
N ARG A 97 9.92 8.83 10.45
CA ARG A 97 8.52 8.41 10.42
C ARG A 97 8.02 8.12 11.83
N PRO A 98 6.94 8.80 12.29
CA PRO A 98 6.47 8.65 13.67
C PRO A 98 6.00 7.23 13.99
N ILE A 99 6.25 6.79 15.23
CA ILE A 99 5.81 5.49 15.76
C ILE A 99 5.28 5.60 17.20
N LYS A 100 5.27 6.80 17.78
CA LYS A 100 4.91 7.04 19.18
C LYS A 100 3.58 6.40 19.58
N ILE A 101 2.56 6.53 18.76
CA ILE A 101 1.22 6.00 19.06
C ILE A 101 1.26 4.47 19.28
N LEU A 102 2.03 3.74 18.47
CA LEU A 102 2.16 2.30 18.64
C LEU A 102 2.98 1.95 19.89
N VAL A 103 4.07 2.66 20.13
CA VAL A 103 4.94 2.43 21.30
C VAL A 103 4.19 2.71 22.59
N ASP A 104 3.46 3.82 22.68
CA ASP A 104 2.65 4.17 23.85
C ASP A 104 1.56 3.11 24.11
N ALA A 105 0.87 2.66 23.05
CA ALA A 105 -0.13 1.61 23.15
C ALA A 105 0.46 0.26 23.63
N LEU A 106 1.60 -0.16 23.07
CA LEU A 106 2.29 -1.38 23.49
C LEU A 106 2.72 -1.30 24.95
N ASN A 107 3.32 -0.17 25.38
CA ASN A 107 3.77 0.02 26.75
C ASN A 107 2.58 0.06 27.73
N ALA A 108 1.42 0.64 27.34
CA ALA A 108 0.19 0.60 28.12
C ALA A 108 -0.35 -0.85 28.29
N LEU A 109 -0.09 -1.75 27.33
CA LEU A 109 -0.48 -3.15 27.36
C LEU A 109 0.53 -4.06 28.05
N GLY A 110 1.57 -3.49 28.65
CA GLY A 110 2.58 -4.23 29.43
C GLY A 110 3.87 -4.53 28.70
N ALA A 111 4.08 -3.97 27.49
CA ALA A 111 5.38 -4.06 26.81
C ALA A 111 6.40 -3.11 27.41
N ARG A 112 7.67 -3.33 27.07
CA ARG A 112 8.76 -2.39 27.32
C ARG A 112 9.47 -2.09 26.00
N VAL A 113 9.12 -0.93 25.41
CA VAL A 113 9.73 -0.41 24.19
C VAL A 113 10.31 0.96 24.49
N GLU A 114 11.59 1.16 24.18
CA GLU A 114 12.35 2.38 24.46
C GLU A 114 12.86 3.00 23.15
N TYR A 115 12.89 4.33 23.11
CA TYR A 115 13.52 5.07 22.01
C TYR A 115 15.03 5.15 22.26
N MET A 116 15.82 4.87 21.21
CA MET A 116 17.29 4.91 21.33
C MET A 116 17.88 6.29 21.02
N GLU A 117 17.21 7.08 20.19
CA GLU A 117 17.65 8.41 19.76
C GLU A 117 16.59 9.46 20.10
N LYS A 118 15.61 9.66 19.22
CA LYS A 118 14.58 10.69 19.34
C LYS A 118 13.26 10.10 19.82
N GLU A 119 12.66 10.68 20.87
CA GLU A 119 11.34 10.26 21.33
C GLU A 119 10.30 10.34 20.21
N GLY A 120 9.51 9.27 20.09
CA GLY A 120 8.45 9.14 19.09
C GLY A 120 8.90 8.57 17.74
N TYR A 121 10.20 8.28 17.57
CA TYR A 121 10.80 7.84 16.32
C TYR A 121 11.76 6.67 16.51
N PRO A 122 11.95 5.82 15.46
CA PRO A 122 13.02 4.82 15.47
C PRO A 122 14.41 5.49 15.56
N PRO A 123 15.46 4.77 16.00
CA PRO A 123 15.53 3.36 16.37
C PRO A 123 14.88 3.05 17.71
N LEU A 124 14.43 1.79 17.87
CA LEU A 124 13.78 1.31 19.09
C LEU A 124 14.57 0.15 19.69
N ARG A 125 14.58 0.09 21.04
CA ARG A 125 14.98 -1.09 21.81
C ARG A 125 13.73 -1.72 22.39
N ILE A 126 13.55 -3.01 22.22
CA ILE A 126 12.34 -3.76 22.57
C ILE A 126 12.72 -4.88 23.50
N PHE A 127 12.08 -4.96 24.66
CA PHE A 127 12.20 -6.05 25.62
C PHE A 127 10.95 -6.91 25.55
N GLY A 128 11.04 -8.02 24.81
CA GLY A 128 9.91 -8.92 24.60
C GLY A 128 9.57 -9.74 25.82
N SER A 129 8.28 -9.81 26.15
CA SER A 129 7.78 -10.51 27.32
C SER A 129 6.32 -10.96 27.15
N ALA A 130 5.78 -11.64 28.16
CA ALA A 130 4.32 -11.82 28.25
C ALA A 130 3.64 -10.46 28.42
N LEU A 131 2.64 -10.18 27.57
CA LEU A 131 1.90 -8.94 27.62
C LEU A 131 0.59 -9.14 28.40
N GLN A 132 0.27 -8.18 29.28
CA GLN A 132 -0.97 -8.21 30.06
C GLN A 132 -2.21 -8.04 29.16
N GLY A 133 -2.11 -7.16 28.16
CA GLY A 133 -3.27 -6.79 27.38
C GLY A 133 -4.25 -5.90 28.17
N GLY A 134 -5.50 -5.86 27.74
CA GLY A 134 -6.55 -5.09 28.40
C GLY A 134 -7.28 -4.12 27.48
N GLU A 135 -7.60 -2.94 27.96
CA GLU A 135 -8.42 -1.95 27.27
C GLU A 135 -7.63 -0.67 26.99
N ILE A 136 -7.66 -0.21 25.75
CA ILE A 136 -6.99 1.03 25.31
C ILE A 136 -7.84 1.77 24.29
N SER A 137 -7.60 3.10 24.17
CA SER A 137 -8.19 3.95 23.13
C SER A 137 -7.12 4.45 22.17
N LEU A 138 -7.45 4.50 20.89
CA LEU A 138 -6.65 5.13 19.83
C LEU A 138 -7.53 6.04 18.99
N ALA A 139 -6.99 7.14 18.49
CA ALA A 139 -7.68 7.93 17.48
C ALA A 139 -7.90 7.12 16.21
N GLY A 140 -9.12 7.05 15.68
CA GLY A 140 -9.46 6.30 14.46
C GLY A 140 -8.76 6.83 13.20
N GLY A 141 -8.28 8.08 13.23
CA GLY A 141 -7.53 8.73 12.17
C GLY A 141 -6.04 8.36 12.09
N VAL A 142 -5.55 7.46 12.95
CA VAL A 142 -4.17 6.98 12.88
C VAL A 142 -3.97 5.97 11.77
N SER A 143 -2.71 5.67 11.45
CA SER A 143 -2.39 4.63 10.48
C SER A 143 -3.00 3.28 10.87
N SER A 144 -3.74 2.66 9.94
CA SER A 144 -4.27 1.30 10.12
C SER A 144 -3.18 0.24 10.40
N GLN A 145 -1.91 0.56 10.13
CA GLN A 145 -0.78 -0.31 10.46
C GLN A 145 -0.59 -0.44 11.98
N TYR A 146 -0.82 0.63 12.77
CA TYR A 146 -0.76 0.55 14.23
C TYR A 146 -1.86 -0.35 14.79
N ILE A 147 -3.08 -0.15 14.30
CA ILE A 147 -4.24 -0.96 14.68
C ILE A 147 -4.00 -2.43 14.32
N SER A 148 -3.57 -2.70 13.09
CA SER A 148 -3.28 -4.06 12.60
C SER A 148 -2.18 -4.74 13.42
N ALA A 149 -1.11 -4.01 13.77
CA ALA A 149 0.00 -4.54 14.56
C ALA A 149 -0.47 -5.00 15.96
N LEU A 150 -1.29 -4.18 16.63
CA LEU A 150 -1.86 -4.52 17.94
C LEU A 150 -2.84 -5.69 17.86
N LEU A 151 -3.72 -5.71 16.84
CA LEU A 151 -4.70 -6.78 16.67
C LEU A 151 -4.07 -8.15 16.45
N MET A 152 -3.00 -8.24 15.65
CA MET A 152 -2.34 -9.53 15.36
C MET A 152 -1.72 -10.17 16.61
N ILE A 153 -1.22 -9.39 17.57
CA ILE A 153 -0.65 -9.94 18.81
C ILE A 153 -1.69 -10.03 19.95
N ALA A 154 -2.86 -9.40 19.79
CA ALA A 154 -3.90 -9.30 20.82
C ALA A 154 -4.36 -10.66 21.37
N PRO A 155 -4.60 -11.72 20.58
CA PRO A 155 -5.09 -12.99 21.11
C PRO A 155 -4.08 -13.69 22.02
N LEU A 156 -2.79 -13.33 21.90
CA LEU A 156 -1.69 -13.91 22.70
C LEU A 156 -1.40 -13.11 23.98
N MET A 157 -2.15 -12.06 24.28
CA MET A 157 -2.09 -11.32 25.54
C MET A 157 -2.94 -12.01 26.61
N GLU A 158 -2.55 -11.91 27.88
CA GLU A 158 -3.25 -12.59 28.99
C GLU A 158 -4.74 -12.24 29.07
N ASN A 159 -5.07 -10.95 28.91
CA ASN A 159 -6.46 -10.46 28.94
C ASN A 159 -7.02 -10.15 27.54
N GLY A 160 -6.30 -10.52 26.46
CA GLY A 160 -6.67 -10.09 25.11
C GLY A 160 -6.58 -8.59 24.93
N LEU A 161 -7.41 -8.02 24.03
CA LEU A 161 -7.45 -6.58 23.75
C LEU A 161 -8.87 -6.11 23.49
N THR A 162 -9.28 -5.04 24.18
CA THR A 162 -10.42 -4.22 23.80
C THR A 162 -9.90 -2.87 23.31
N LEU A 163 -10.06 -2.60 22.02
CA LEU A 163 -9.54 -1.41 21.35
C LEU A 163 -10.68 -0.47 20.98
N HIS A 164 -10.72 0.71 21.58
CA HIS A 164 -11.65 1.78 21.23
C HIS A 164 -11.02 2.72 20.20
N LEU A 165 -11.70 2.90 19.06
CA LEU A 165 -11.28 3.78 17.98
C LEU A 165 -12.07 5.09 18.05
N GLU A 166 -11.43 6.17 18.46
CA GLU A 166 -12.08 7.47 18.66
C GLU A 166 -12.15 8.28 17.36
N GLY A 167 -13.29 8.92 17.10
CA GLY A 167 -13.50 9.74 15.91
C GLY A 167 -13.66 8.93 14.61
N VAL A 168 -13.23 9.50 13.48
CA VAL A 168 -13.39 8.86 12.17
C VAL A 168 -12.31 7.81 11.95
N VAL A 169 -12.73 6.56 11.76
CA VAL A 169 -11.80 5.46 11.42
C VAL A 169 -11.49 5.51 9.93
N ILE A 170 -10.22 5.70 9.60
CA ILE A 170 -9.72 5.69 8.21
C ILE A 170 -9.16 4.33 7.83
N SER A 171 -9.09 4.05 6.52
CA SER A 171 -8.47 2.81 5.99
C SER A 171 -9.07 1.53 6.61
N LYS A 172 -10.36 1.51 6.87
CA LYS A 172 -11.09 0.36 7.43
C LYS A 172 -10.84 -0.95 6.69
N PRO A 173 -10.74 -1.00 5.35
CA PRO A 173 -10.45 -2.24 4.64
C PRO A 173 -9.16 -2.93 5.06
N TYR A 174 -8.11 -2.18 5.44
CA TYR A 174 -6.86 -2.78 5.92
C TYR A 174 -6.98 -3.37 7.34
N ILE A 175 -7.87 -2.80 8.17
CA ILE A 175 -8.21 -3.39 9.48
C ILE A 175 -9.02 -4.68 9.25
N ASN A 176 -10.04 -4.62 8.38
CA ASN A 176 -10.84 -5.80 8.00
C ASN A 176 -9.97 -6.91 7.40
N LEU A 177 -9.02 -6.56 6.52
CA LEU A 177 -8.04 -7.51 5.98
C LEU A 177 -7.29 -8.24 7.10
N THR A 178 -6.86 -7.51 8.13
CA THR A 178 -6.19 -8.10 9.29
C THR A 178 -7.11 -9.07 10.03
N LEU A 179 -8.33 -8.63 10.35
CA LEU A 179 -9.30 -9.46 11.07
C LEU A 179 -9.69 -10.72 10.29
N GLN A 180 -9.90 -10.62 8.99
CA GLN A 180 -10.23 -11.74 8.13
C GLN A 180 -9.08 -12.75 8.01
N LEU A 181 -7.84 -12.27 7.95
CA LEU A 181 -6.68 -13.15 7.99
C LEU A 181 -6.54 -13.83 9.36
N MET A 182 -6.72 -13.11 10.46
CA MET A 182 -6.73 -13.69 11.81
C MET A 182 -7.81 -14.78 11.92
N GLU A 183 -9.00 -14.56 11.35
CA GLU A 183 -10.08 -15.56 11.33
C GLU A 183 -9.70 -16.82 10.56
N GLN A 184 -9.01 -16.70 9.42
CA GLN A 184 -8.47 -17.85 8.69
C GLN A 184 -7.47 -18.67 9.52
N TYR A 185 -6.66 -17.98 10.34
CA TYR A 185 -5.76 -18.62 11.30
C TYR A 185 -6.44 -19.00 12.62
N GLY A 186 -7.78 -19.03 12.68
CA GLY A 186 -8.58 -19.56 13.78
C GLY A 186 -8.93 -18.55 14.88
N VAL A 187 -8.50 -17.30 14.81
CA VAL A 187 -8.76 -16.26 15.80
C VAL A 187 -9.96 -15.41 15.42
N LYS A 188 -10.96 -15.35 16.28
CA LYS A 188 -12.15 -14.50 16.11
C LYS A 188 -12.03 -13.19 16.85
N ALA A 189 -12.44 -12.11 16.18
CA ALA A 189 -12.58 -10.79 16.76
C ALA A 189 -13.99 -10.25 16.54
N GLU A 190 -14.44 -9.41 17.46
CA GLU A 190 -15.74 -8.74 17.38
C GLU A 190 -15.50 -7.26 17.10
N TRP A 191 -16.04 -6.73 16.01
CA TRP A 191 -15.99 -5.29 15.71
C TRP A 191 -17.39 -4.68 15.75
N ASN A 192 -17.70 -3.96 16.84
CA ASN A 192 -18.98 -3.32 17.08
C ASN A 192 -18.82 -1.81 17.18
N GLY A 193 -19.39 -1.08 16.23
CA GLY A 193 -19.27 0.39 16.17
C GLY A 193 -17.81 0.85 16.07
N GLN A 194 -17.30 1.42 17.13
CA GLN A 194 -15.91 1.90 17.24
C GLN A 194 -15.03 1.01 18.13
N THR A 195 -15.53 -0.13 18.57
CA THR A 195 -14.79 -1.03 19.47
C THR A 195 -14.48 -2.34 18.79
N ILE A 196 -13.21 -2.73 18.81
CA ILE A 196 -12.75 -4.04 18.37
C ILE A 196 -12.31 -4.82 19.60
N LYS A 197 -12.86 -6.02 19.78
CA LYS A 197 -12.55 -6.91 20.89
C LYS A 197 -11.94 -8.20 20.39
N VAL A 198 -10.78 -8.57 20.92
CA VAL A 198 -10.09 -9.82 20.66
C VAL A 198 -9.85 -10.49 22.01
N ARG A 199 -10.47 -11.66 22.21
CA ARG A 199 -10.27 -12.47 23.43
C ARG A 199 -8.98 -13.27 23.33
N PRO A 200 -8.38 -13.72 24.45
CA PRO A 200 -7.27 -14.68 24.42
C PRO A 200 -7.64 -15.94 23.63
N GLN A 201 -6.83 -16.28 22.65
CA GLN A 201 -7.00 -17.43 21.74
C GLN A 201 -5.64 -17.81 21.17
N ASP A 202 -5.51 -19.05 20.70
CA ASP A 202 -4.34 -19.50 19.97
C ASP A 202 -4.57 -19.42 18.47
N TYR A 203 -3.53 -19.08 17.72
CA TYR A 203 -3.50 -19.20 16.27
C TYR A 203 -3.30 -20.67 15.87
N HIS A 204 -3.97 -21.08 14.78
CA HIS A 204 -3.79 -22.39 14.18
C HIS A 204 -3.03 -22.29 12.87
N PRO A 205 -1.96 -23.08 12.66
CA PRO A 205 -1.21 -23.06 11.43
C PRO A 205 -2.05 -23.59 10.25
N ILE A 206 -1.99 -22.90 9.12
CA ILE A 206 -2.68 -23.28 7.89
C ILE A 206 -1.75 -23.17 6.69
N PRO A 207 -1.90 -24.00 5.63
CA PRO A 207 -1.36 -23.70 4.32
C PRO A 207 -2.00 -22.42 3.79
N PHE A 208 -1.18 -21.47 3.32
CA PHE A 208 -1.70 -20.19 2.85
C PHE A 208 -1.03 -19.77 1.53
N THR A 209 -1.84 -19.30 0.59
CA THR A 209 -1.37 -18.75 -0.71
C THR A 209 -1.83 -17.30 -0.84
N VAL A 210 -0.90 -16.42 -1.12
CA VAL A 210 -1.18 -14.98 -1.26
C VAL A 210 -1.74 -14.69 -2.65
N GLU A 211 -2.84 -13.93 -2.73
CA GLU A 211 -3.39 -13.42 -3.98
C GLU A 211 -2.55 -12.26 -4.55
N SER A 212 -2.74 -11.97 -5.84
CA SER A 212 -2.08 -10.84 -6.50
C SER A 212 -2.55 -9.48 -5.97
N ASP A 213 -1.72 -8.46 -6.11
CA ASP A 213 -1.91 -7.13 -5.53
C ASP A 213 -2.87 -6.26 -6.35
N TRP A 214 -4.00 -5.88 -5.77
CA TRP A 214 -4.98 -5.00 -6.40
C TRP A 214 -4.49 -3.53 -6.51
N SER A 215 -3.58 -3.09 -5.65
CA SER A 215 -2.93 -1.79 -5.85
C SER A 215 -2.08 -1.81 -7.12
N ALA A 216 -1.30 -2.89 -7.34
CA ALA A 216 -0.51 -3.07 -8.56
C ALA A 216 -1.40 -3.17 -9.82
N ALA A 217 -2.56 -3.83 -9.71
CA ALA A 217 -3.54 -3.88 -10.80
C ALA A 217 -3.98 -2.49 -11.25
N SER A 218 -4.12 -1.52 -10.35
CA SER A 218 -4.61 -0.17 -10.66
C SER A 218 -3.82 0.53 -11.77
N TYR A 219 -2.52 0.28 -11.87
CA TYR A 219 -1.68 0.86 -12.93
C TYR A 219 -2.03 0.29 -14.31
N TRP A 220 -2.34 -1.00 -14.39
CA TRP A 220 -2.80 -1.65 -15.62
C TRP A 220 -4.22 -1.23 -16.00
N TYR A 221 -5.09 -1.00 -15.02
CA TYR A 221 -6.40 -0.37 -15.25
C TYR A 221 -6.25 1.05 -15.81
N SER A 222 -5.30 1.83 -15.29
CA SER A 222 -4.97 3.16 -15.84
C SER A 222 -4.50 3.06 -17.29
N MET A 223 -3.61 2.12 -17.59
CA MET A 223 -3.15 1.88 -18.97
C MET A 223 -4.31 1.47 -19.89
N MET A 224 -5.21 0.61 -19.42
CA MET A 224 -6.42 0.24 -20.19
C MET A 224 -7.30 1.45 -20.46
N ALA A 225 -7.54 2.32 -19.48
CA ALA A 225 -8.35 3.52 -19.61
C ALA A 225 -7.76 4.53 -20.62
N LEU A 226 -6.44 4.67 -20.67
CA LEU A 226 -5.70 5.62 -21.49
C LEU A 226 -5.44 5.11 -22.91
N SER A 227 -5.42 3.79 -23.11
CA SER A 227 -5.19 3.18 -24.41
C SER A 227 -6.39 3.32 -25.33
N LYS A 228 -6.13 3.43 -26.64
CA LYS A 228 -7.17 3.35 -27.67
C LYS A 228 -7.51 1.93 -28.07
N ASN A 229 -6.50 1.06 -28.06
CA ASN A 229 -6.62 -0.34 -28.48
C ASN A 229 -5.80 -1.20 -27.50
N ALA A 230 -6.48 -1.81 -26.54
CA ALA A 230 -5.85 -2.64 -25.52
C ALA A 230 -6.67 -3.88 -25.19
N GLU A 231 -5.99 -4.94 -24.84
CA GLU A 231 -6.53 -6.15 -24.21
C GLU A 231 -5.54 -6.59 -23.13
N ILE A 232 -5.96 -6.58 -21.86
CA ILE A 232 -5.09 -6.84 -20.72
C ILE A 232 -5.71 -7.94 -19.86
N GLU A 233 -4.95 -9.02 -19.63
CA GLU A 233 -5.27 -10.05 -18.65
C GLU A 233 -4.34 -9.88 -17.44
N LEU A 234 -4.91 -9.80 -16.23
CA LEU A 234 -4.19 -9.72 -14.98
C LEU A 234 -4.45 -10.99 -14.17
N LEU A 235 -3.39 -11.78 -13.94
CA LEU A 235 -3.47 -13.07 -13.30
C LEU A 235 -3.48 -12.96 -11.76
N GLY A 236 -4.17 -13.89 -11.10
CA GLY A 236 -4.17 -14.02 -9.64
C GLY A 236 -5.06 -13.00 -8.90
N LEU A 237 -5.95 -12.31 -9.61
CA LEU A 237 -6.95 -11.42 -9.03
C LEU A 237 -8.33 -12.09 -9.03
N PHE A 238 -9.01 -12.06 -7.88
CA PHE A 238 -10.27 -12.75 -7.71
C PHE A 238 -11.39 -11.81 -7.24
N LYS A 239 -12.64 -12.18 -7.55
CA LYS A 239 -13.82 -11.37 -7.23
C LYS A 239 -14.02 -11.16 -5.73
N ASN A 240 -13.70 -12.17 -4.93
CA ASN A 240 -13.86 -12.17 -3.49
C ASN A 240 -12.52 -11.90 -2.79
N SER A 241 -11.83 -10.83 -3.23
CA SER A 241 -10.57 -10.43 -2.63
C SER A 241 -10.75 -9.85 -1.23
N LEU A 242 -9.79 -10.12 -0.35
CA LEU A 242 -9.68 -9.48 0.97
C LEU A 242 -9.17 -8.04 0.89
N GLN A 243 -8.60 -7.64 -0.24
CA GLN A 243 -8.01 -6.32 -0.43
C GLN A 243 -9.07 -5.26 -0.70
N GLY A 244 -9.10 -4.18 0.07
CA GLY A 244 -9.98 -3.02 -0.15
C GLY A 244 -9.79 -2.39 -1.53
N ASP A 245 -8.57 -2.41 -2.04
CA ASP A 245 -8.19 -1.85 -3.33
C ASP A 245 -8.87 -2.55 -4.53
N ALA A 246 -9.50 -3.72 -4.34
CA ALA A 246 -10.37 -4.34 -5.33
C ALA A 246 -11.57 -3.45 -5.72
N ALA A 247 -11.95 -2.47 -4.87
CA ALA A 247 -12.93 -1.44 -5.21
C ALA A 247 -12.53 -0.61 -6.44
N GLY A 248 -11.23 -0.55 -6.74
CA GLY A 248 -10.69 0.10 -7.95
C GLY A 248 -11.34 -0.37 -9.24
N ALA A 249 -11.68 -1.66 -9.36
CA ALA A 249 -12.36 -2.18 -10.55
C ALA A 249 -13.70 -1.47 -10.84
N LYS A 250 -14.50 -1.21 -9.80
CA LYS A 250 -15.78 -0.49 -9.93
C LYS A 250 -15.58 0.99 -10.26
N LEU A 251 -14.51 1.60 -9.73
CA LEU A 251 -14.20 2.99 -10.03
C LEU A 251 -13.70 3.15 -11.45
N PHE A 252 -12.82 2.29 -11.92
CA PHE A 252 -12.34 2.29 -13.30
C PHE A 252 -13.45 2.00 -14.32
N ALA A 253 -14.52 1.31 -13.92
CA ALA A 253 -15.69 1.15 -14.78
C ALA A 253 -16.33 2.49 -15.18
N GLN A 254 -16.21 3.53 -14.34
CA GLN A 254 -16.65 4.90 -14.65
C GLN A 254 -15.66 5.65 -15.55
N LEU A 255 -14.43 5.13 -15.69
CA LEU A 255 -13.38 5.69 -16.56
C LEU A 255 -13.21 4.90 -17.87
N GLY A 256 -14.15 4.01 -18.18
CA GLY A 256 -14.17 3.29 -19.44
C GLY A 256 -13.58 1.88 -19.41
N VAL A 257 -13.26 1.31 -18.24
CA VAL A 257 -12.67 -0.02 -18.12
C VAL A 257 -13.66 -1.02 -17.56
N GLY A 258 -14.01 -2.03 -18.36
CA GLY A 258 -14.77 -3.20 -17.93
C GLY A 258 -13.86 -4.30 -17.37
N THR A 259 -14.33 -5.00 -16.36
CA THR A 259 -13.64 -6.12 -15.71
C THR A 259 -14.44 -7.40 -15.87
N THR A 260 -13.84 -8.43 -16.45
CA THR A 260 -14.40 -9.78 -16.52
C THR A 260 -13.57 -10.69 -15.64
N TYR A 261 -14.19 -11.31 -14.64
CA TYR A 261 -13.52 -12.28 -13.76
C TYR A 261 -13.47 -13.65 -14.44
N THR A 262 -12.32 -14.30 -14.36
CA THR A 262 -12.04 -15.66 -14.87
C THR A 262 -11.45 -16.52 -13.74
N ASP A 263 -11.26 -17.81 -13.98
CA ASP A 263 -10.61 -18.71 -13.03
C ASP A 263 -9.12 -18.38 -12.80
N ARG A 264 -8.51 -17.62 -13.72
CA ARG A 264 -7.10 -17.23 -13.65
C ARG A 264 -6.86 -15.82 -13.10
N GLY A 265 -7.88 -14.97 -13.13
CA GLY A 265 -7.76 -13.57 -12.75
C GLY A 265 -8.83 -12.68 -13.37
N VAL A 266 -8.44 -11.57 -13.98
CA VAL A 266 -9.36 -10.64 -14.63
C VAL A 266 -8.90 -10.29 -16.05
N VAL A 267 -9.86 -10.10 -16.95
CA VAL A 267 -9.65 -9.56 -18.29
C VAL A 267 -10.24 -8.18 -18.35
N LEU A 268 -9.44 -7.20 -18.76
CA LEU A 268 -9.82 -5.80 -18.91
C LEU A 268 -10.17 -5.51 -20.37
N LYS A 269 -11.29 -4.82 -20.59
CA LYS A 269 -11.73 -4.34 -21.91
C LYS A 269 -12.39 -2.99 -21.76
N HIS A 270 -12.45 -2.22 -22.84
CA HIS A 270 -13.26 -1.00 -22.85
C HIS A 270 -14.75 -1.34 -22.69
N ASN A 271 -15.43 -0.59 -21.83
CA ASN A 271 -16.87 -0.75 -21.59
C ASN A 271 -17.72 0.35 -22.24
N GLY A 272 -17.09 1.31 -22.90
CA GLY A 272 -17.77 2.43 -23.57
C GLY A 272 -18.30 3.54 -22.65
N ASN A 273 -18.18 3.40 -21.34
CA ASN A 273 -18.73 4.34 -20.35
C ASN A 273 -17.64 5.27 -19.84
N ARG A 274 -17.84 6.57 -19.96
CA ARG A 274 -16.98 7.58 -19.31
C ARG A 274 -17.84 8.61 -18.58
N THR A 275 -17.58 8.78 -17.30
CA THR A 275 -18.21 9.83 -16.51
C THR A 275 -17.74 11.22 -16.97
N LYS A 276 -18.59 12.23 -16.82
CA LYS A 276 -18.21 13.64 -17.07
C LYS A 276 -17.40 14.25 -15.93
N LYS A 277 -17.54 13.73 -14.73
CA LYS A 277 -16.81 14.12 -13.53
C LYS A 277 -16.75 12.93 -12.57
N LEU A 278 -15.61 12.70 -11.92
CA LEU A 278 -15.47 11.66 -10.91
C LEU A 278 -15.32 12.28 -9.52
N ASN A 279 -16.27 11.96 -8.63
CA ASN A 279 -16.20 12.32 -7.22
C ASN A 279 -16.05 11.06 -6.40
N TYR A 280 -15.04 11.01 -5.52
CA TYR A 280 -14.82 9.85 -4.68
C TYR A 280 -14.14 10.20 -3.35
N ASN A 281 -14.43 9.39 -2.33
CA ASN A 281 -13.79 9.50 -1.02
C ASN A 281 -12.80 8.33 -0.84
N PHE A 282 -11.50 8.62 -0.95
CA PHE A 282 -10.41 7.64 -0.83
C PHE A 282 -10.02 7.31 0.62
N VAL A 283 -10.85 7.65 1.60
CA VAL A 283 -10.55 7.36 3.02
C VAL A 283 -10.28 5.88 3.27
N ASN A 284 -10.88 4.99 2.49
CA ASN A 284 -10.74 3.54 2.59
C ASN A 284 -9.66 2.96 1.67
N GLU A 285 -9.45 3.53 0.49
CA GLU A 285 -8.51 3.07 -0.53
C GLU A 285 -7.45 4.14 -0.88
N PRO A 286 -6.73 4.70 0.13
CA PRO A 286 -5.82 5.83 -0.09
C PRO A 286 -4.68 5.52 -1.06
N ASP A 287 -4.34 4.25 -1.20
CA ASP A 287 -3.24 3.81 -2.07
C ASP A 287 -3.61 3.81 -3.57
N LEU A 288 -4.90 3.92 -3.91
CA LEU A 288 -5.38 4.08 -5.28
C LEU A 288 -5.41 5.55 -5.74
N ALA A 289 -5.43 6.51 -4.82
CA ALA A 289 -5.69 7.91 -5.13
C ALA A 289 -4.75 8.48 -6.20
N GLN A 290 -3.44 8.20 -6.12
CA GLN A 290 -2.45 8.70 -7.08
C GLN A 290 -2.76 8.22 -8.50
N THR A 291 -3.05 6.94 -8.67
CA THR A 291 -3.41 6.37 -9.98
C THR A 291 -4.65 7.05 -10.56
N PHE A 292 -5.69 7.25 -9.73
CA PHE A 292 -6.92 7.90 -10.18
C PHE A 292 -6.73 9.38 -10.51
N VAL A 293 -5.94 10.12 -9.74
CA VAL A 293 -5.61 11.53 -10.02
C VAL A 293 -4.97 11.65 -11.39
N VAL A 294 -3.88 10.91 -11.63
CA VAL A 294 -3.16 10.95 -12.91
C VAL A 294 -4.05 10.48 -14.06
N THR A 295 -4.78 9.38 -13.89
CA THR A 295 -5.68 8.86 -14.94
C THR A 295 -6.77 9.85 -15.30
N CYS A 296 -7.46 10.45 -14.34
CA CYS A 296 -8.54 11.41 -14.60
C CYS A 296 -8.04 12.65 -15.35
N VAL A 297 -6.91 13.20 -14.91
CA VAL A 297 -6.28 14.37 -15.58
C VAL A 297 -5.95 14.05 -17.04
N LEU A 298 -5.30 12.90 -17.29
CA LEU A 298 -4.91 12.49 -18.65
C LEU A 298 -6.10 12.14 -19.55
N LEU A 299 -7.21 11.70 -18.97
CA LEU A 299 -8.47 11.48 -19.67
C LEU A 299 -9.29 12.77 -19.89
N ASN A 300 -8.84 13.92 -19.37
CA ASN A 300 -9.60 15.16 -19.30
C ASN A 300 -10.94 15.02 -18.55
N ILE A 301 -10.99 14.21 -17.51
CA ILE A 301 -12.15 14.03 -16.64
C ILE A 301 -11.94 14.84 -15.36
N PRO A 302 -12.69 15.93 -15.13
CA PRO A 302 -12.68 16.65 -13.89
C PRO A 302 -12.96 15.72 -12.70
N PHE A 303 -12.36 16.04 -11.54
CA PHE A 303 -12.57 15.22 -10.37
C PHE A 303 -12.58 16.05 -9.07
N ARG A 304 -13.17 15.49 -8.03
CA ARG A 304 -13.04 15.93 -6.65
C ARG A 304 -12.85 14.72 -5.75
N PHE A 305 -11.63 14.55 -5.22
CA PHE A 305 -11.28 13.45 -4.33
C PHE A 305 -11.11 13.95 -2.91
N THR A 306 -11.74 13.25 -1.96
CA THR A 306 -11.71 13.54 -0.53
C THR A 306 -11.12 12.38 0.25
N GLY A 307 -10.93 12.53 1.56
CA GLY A 307 -10.40 11.46 2.39
C GLY A 307 -8.88 11.23 2.22
N LEU A 308 -8.14 12.23 1.74
CA LEU A 308 -6.74 12.13 1.37
C LEU A 308 -5.76 12.50 2.51
N GLN A 309 -6.24 12.75 3.72
CA GLN A 309 -5.42 13.23 4.84
C GLN A 309 -4.21 12.33 5.14
N SER A 310 -4.34 11.02 4.95
CA SER A 310 -3.23 10.08 5.17
C SER A 310 -2.11 10.20 4.14
N LEU A 311 -2.36 10.79 2.99
CA LEU A 311 -1.37 10.90 1.89
C LEU A 311 -0.24 11.88 2.21
N LYS A 312 -0.45 12.81 3.15
CA LYS A 312 0.57 13.79 3.55
C LYS A 312 1.72 13.19 4.37
N ILE A 313 1.49 12.05 5.00
CA ILE A 313 2.44 11.42 5.94
C ILE A 313 2.90 10.02 5.48
N LYS A 314 2.78 9.74 4.20
CA LYS A 314 3.27 8.50 3.58
C LYS A 314 4.78 8.59 3.27
N GLU A 315 5.21 7.99 2.19
CA GLU A 315 6.59 8.06 1.70
C GLU A 315 7.00 9.49 1.35
N THR A 316 6.06 10.29 0.87
CA THR A 316 6.19 11.73 0.62
C THR A 316 4.86 12.41 0.95
N ASP A 317 4.78 13.74 0.92
CA ASP A 317 3.51 14.45 0.76
C ASP A 317 3.00 14.23 -0.65
N ARG A 318 2.18 13.19 -0.81
CA ARG A 318 1.67 12.74 -2.11
C ARG A 318 0.77 13.77 -2.78
N ILE A 319 0.10 14.63 -2.01
CA ILE A 319 -0.76 15.69 -2.55
C ILE A 319 0.12 16.74 -3.23
N GLU A 320 1.14 17.24 -2.56
CA GLU A 320 2.05 18.22 -3.14
C GLU A 320 2.86 17.65 -4.31
N ALA A 321 3.30 16.39 -4.20
CA ALA A 321 3.99 15.70 -5.29
C ALA A 321 3.10 15.62 -6.55
N LEU A 322 1.84 15.20 -6.42
CA LEU A 322 0.91 15.13 -7.55
C LEU A 322 0.67 16.51 -8.20
N LYS A 323 0.45 17.55 -7.40
CA LYS A 323 0.28 18.93 -7.90
C LYS A 323 1.51 19.41 -8.67
N THR A 324 2.69 19.19 -8.10
CA THR A 324 3.97 19.59 -8.67
C THR A 324 4.24 18.89 -9.99
N GLU A 325 4.08 17.57 -10.02
CA GLU A 325 4.43 16.78 -11.21
C GLU A 325 3.39 16.95 -12.34
N LEU A 326 2.09 17.03 -12.01
CA LEU A 326 1.06 17.31 -13.01
C LEU A 326 1.13 18.73 -13.56
N ARG A 327 1.63 19.70 -12.80
CA ARG A 327 1.91 21.06 -13.31
C ARG A 327 2.97 21.04 -14.40
N LYS A 328 4.00 20.20 -14.31
CA LYS A 328 4.99 20.02 -15.38
C LYS A 328 4.36 19.55 -16.69
N LEU A 329 3.26 18.77 -16.59
CA LEU A 329 2.48 18.28 -17.74
C LEU A 329 1.39 19.25 -18.18
N GLY A 330 1.29 20.46 -17.59
CA GLY A 330 0.33 21.49 -17.97
C GLY A 330 -1.01 21.44 -17.23
N TYR A 331 -1.11 20.76 -16.09
CA TYR A 331 -2.36 20.65 -15.32
C TYR A 331 -2.24 21.36 -13.97
N LEU A 332 -3.25 22.17 -13.62
CA LEU A 332 -3.31 22.91 -12.37
C LEU A 332 -4.34 22.30 -11.44
N LEU A 333 -3.87 21.59 -10.41
CA LEU A 333 -4.68 21.02 -9.37
C LEU A 333 -4.78 21.94 -8.17
N THR A 334 -5.90 21.91 -7.49
CA THR A 334 -6.13 22.63 -6.22
C THR A 334 -6.36 21.63 -5.09
N ASP A 335 -5.85 21.95 -3.92
CA ASP A 335 -6.11 21.17 -2.71
C ASP A 335 -6.73 22.04 -1.63
N SER A 336 -7.45 21.41 -0.71
CA SER A 336 -8.04 22.09 0.46
C SER A 336 -8.07 21.18 1.68
N ASN A 337 -7.96 21.80 2.87
CA ASN A 337 -8.06 21.14 4.17
C ASN A 337 -7.11 19.93 4.35
N ASN A 338 -5.98 19.88 3.63
CA ASN A 338 -5.03 18.78 3.64
C ASN A 338 -5.65 17.38 3.36
N SER A 339 -6.82 17.31 2.77
CA SER A 339 -7.59 16.07 2.59
C SER A 339 -8.43 16.02 1.33
N ILE A 340 -8.45 17.08 0.56
CA ILE A 340 -9.22 17.19 -0.69
C ILE A 340 -8.26 17.60 -1.80
N LEU A 341 -8.36 16.94 -2.93
CA LEU A 341 -7.65 17.30 -4.18
C LEU A 341 -8.67 17.35 -5.31
N GLU A 342 -8.65 18.42 -6.09
CA GLU A 342 -9.59 18.62 -7.19
C GLU A 342 -8.93 19.23 -8.41
N TRP A 343 -9.53 18.90 -9.53
CA TRP A 343 -9.22 19.48 -10.83
C TRP A 343 -10.51 19.63 -11.64
N ASN A 344 -10.77 20.83 -12.16
CA ASN A 344 -11.96 21.13 -12.94
C ASN A 344 -11.65 21.51 -14.40
N GLY A 345 -10.43 21.21 -14.86
CA GLY A 345 -10.00 21.48 -16.23
C GLY A 345 -8.95 22.59 -16.35
N GLU A 346 -8.49 23.16 -15.23
CA GLU A 346 -7.51 24.25 -15.24
C GLU A 346 -6.17 23.79 -15.82
N ARG A 347 -5.56 24.64 -16.66
CA ARG A 347 -4.34 24.34 -17.40
C ARG A 347 -3.28 25.43 -17.19
N CYS A 348 -2.04 25.06 -17.41
CA CYS A 348 -0.91 25.98 -17.59
C CYS A 348 -0.06 25.50 -18.78
N GLU A 349 0.96 26.25 -19.11
CA GLU A 349 1.92 25.83 -20.12
C GLU A 349 2.75 24.66 -19.61
N PRO A 350 2.80 23.52 -20.35
CA PRO A 350 3.62 22.38 -19.96
C PRO A 350 5.10 22.67 -20.14
N GLN A 351 5.96 21.99 -19.39
CA GLN A 351 7.40 22.02 -19.61
C GLN A 351 7.74 21.33 -20.94
N ALA A 352 8.78 21.80 -21.64
CA ALA A 352 9.20 21.23 -22.92
C ALA A 352 9.64 19.75 -22.78
N HIS A 353 10.37 19.43 -21.71
CA HIS A 353 10.87 18.07 -21.41
C HIS A 353 10.61 17.76 -19.92
N PRO A 354 9.39 17.38 -19.57
CA PRO A 354 9.04 17.13 -18.18
C PRO A 354 9.67 15.84 -17.68
N VAL A 355 10.45 15.93 -16.61
CA VAL A 355 10.96 14.79 -15.86
C VAL A 355 10.15 14.65 -14.58
N ILE A 356 9.51 13.51 -14.39
CA ILE A 356 8.71 13.20 -13.20
C ILE A 356 9.64 12.78 -12.07
N THR A 357 9.65 13.55 -11.01
CA THR A 357 10.34 13.21 -9.76
C THR A 357 9.52 12.23 -8.95
N THR A 358 10.13 11.15 -8.48
CA THR A 358 9.40 10.11 -7.75
C THR A 358 9.35 10.34 -6.24
N TYR A 359 10.19 11.22 -5.71
CA TYR A 359 10.23 11.52 -4.25
C TYR A 359 10.45 10.27 -3.39
N GLU A 360 11.23 9.31 -3.90
CA GLU A 360 11.42 7.99 -3.28
C GLU A 360 10.09 7.22 -3.04
N ASP A 361 9.04 7.54 -3.78
CA ASP A 361 7.73 6.91 -3.70
C ASP A 361 7.44 6.10 -4.96
N HIS A 362 7.39 4.78 -4.81
CA HIS A 362 7.11 3.83 -5.88
C HIS A 362 5.78 4.11 -6.60
N ARG A 363 4.76 4.63 -5.86
CA ARG A 363 3.45 4.93 -6.46
C ARG A 363 3.51 6.13 -7.40
N MET A 364 4.40 7.10 -7.17
CA MET A 364 4.63 8.19 -8.10
C MET A 364 5.16 7.65 -9.43
N ALA A 365 6.21 6.83 -9.42
CA ALA A 365 6.75 6.23 -10.63
C ALA A 365 5.67 5.45 -11.43
N MET A 366 4.94 4.58 -10.75
CA MET A 366 3.99 3.68 -11.38
C MET A 366 2.69 4.37 -11.84
N ALA A 367 2.24 5.41 -11.13
CA ALA A 367 1.05 6.17 -11.51
C ALA A 367 1.30 7.06 -12.74
N PHE A 368 2.53 7.58 -12.92
CA PHE A 368 2.87 8.45 -14.04
C PHE A 368 3.31 7.68 -15.30
N ALA A 369 3.86 6.47 -15.19
CA ALA A 369 4.30 5.68 -16.34
C ALA A 369 3.21 5.51 -17.44
N PRO A 370 1.92 5.31 -17.09
CA PRO A 370 0.83 5.23 -18.08
C PRO A 370 0.67 6.48 -18.93
N ALA A 371 1.19 7.65 -18.51
CA ALA A 371 1.13 8.88 -19.30
C ALA A 371 1.84 8.76 -20.67
N ALA A 372 2.78 7.82 -20.80
CA ALA A 372 3.41 7.50 -22.07
C ALA A 372 2.41 7.15 -23.19
N LEU A 373 1.21 6.65 -22.84
CA LEU A 373 0.19 6.27 -23.80
C LEU A 373 -0.53 7.47 -24.46
N VAL A 374 -0.42 8.65 -23.86
CA VAL A 374 -1.11 9.87 -24.32
C VAL A 374 -0.18 11.03 -24.63
N LEU A 375 1.08 10.94 -24.22
CA LEU A 375 2.11 11.95 -24.51
C LEU A 375 2.90 11.54 -25.77
N PRO A 376 2.97 12.37 -26.81
CA PRO A 376 3.60 12.00 -28.09
C PRO A 376 5.07 11.61 -27.97
N GLU A 377 5.82 12.31 -27.11
CA GLU A 377 7.26 12.06 -26.89
C GLU A 377 7.52 11.01 -25.78
N GLY A 378 6.46 10.47 -25.17
CA GLY A 378 6.55 9.62 -24.00
C GLY A 378 6.72 10.42 -22.71
N ILE A 379 7.22 9.78 -21.65
CA ILE A 379 7.44 10.41 -20.35
C ILE A 379 8.77 9.99 -19.76
N GLU A 380 9.46 10.91 -19.10
CA GLU A 380 10.68 10.62 -18.36
C GLU A 380 10.42 10.55 -16.86
N ILE A 381 10.94 9.50 -16.21
CA ILE A 381 10.77 9.24 -14.77
C ILE A 381 12.15 9.13 -14.12
N ALA A 382 12.38 9.98 -13.13
CA ALA A 382 13.57 9.93 -12.30
C ALA A 382 13.48 8.81 -11.26
N ASP A 383 14.63 8.26 -10.87
CA ASP A 383 14.76 7.22 -9.84
C ASP A 383 13.78 6.04 -10.02
N PRO A 384 13.73 5.43 -11.22
CA PRO A 384 12.74 4.41 -11.55
C PRO A 384 12.84 3.13 -10.69
N GLN A 385 13.98 2.91 -10.02
CA GLN A 385 14.24 1.77 -9.14
C GLN A 385 13.32 1.74 -7.91
N VAL A 386 12.70 2.85 -7.52
CA VAL A 386 11.79 2.94 -6.35
C VAL A 386 10.61 1.96 -6.43
N VAL A 387 10.30 1.42 -7.61
CA VAL A 387 9.22 0.45 -7.80
C VAL A 387 9.49 -0.88 -7.07
N SER A 388 10.76 -1.21 -6.77
CA SER A 388 11.17 -2.41 -6.04
C SER A 388 10.44 -2.56 -4.69
N LYS A 389 10.02 -1.45 -4.11
CA LYS A 389 9.31 -1.41 -2.83
C LYS A 389 7.98 -2.19 -2.83
N SER A 390 7.30 -2.33 -3.98
CA SER A 390 6.03 -3.06 -4.06
C SER A 390 5.78 -3.80 -5.38
N TYR A 391 6.52 -3.48 -6.43
CA TYR A 391 6.39 -4.11 -7.75
C TYR A 391 7.75 -4.17 -8.46
N PRO A 392 8.67 -5.04 -8.03
CA PRO A 392 10.05 -5.09 -8.55
C PRO A 392 10.13 -5.29 -10.06
N HIS A 393 9.18 -6.04 -10.61
CA HIS A 393 9.17 -6.38 -12.04
C HIS A 393 8.38 -5.41 -12.93
N TYR A 394 7.94 -4.26 -12.39
CA TYR A 394 7.08 -3.32 -13.12
C TYR A 394 7.63 -2.91 -14.50
N TRP A 395 8.88 -2.51 -14.56
CA TRP A 395 9.51 -2.10 -15.82
C TRP A 395 9.72 -3.26 -16.80
N ARG A 396 10.02 -4.46 -16.30
CA ARG A 396 10.10 -5.66 -17.11
C ARG A 396 8.74 -6.01 -17.73
N ASP A 397 7.69 -5.93 -16.94
CA ASP A 397 6.34 -6.27 -17.37
C ASP A 397 5.82 -5.25 -18.39
N LEU A 398 6.17 -3.96 -18.23
CA LEU A 398 5.91 -2.95 -19.27
C LEU A 398 6.64 -3.24 -20.58
N ARG A 399 7.93 -3.61 -20.53
CA ARG A 399 8.67 -4.02 -21.74
C ARG A 399 8.02 -5.23 -22.41
N THR A 400 7.59 -6.20 -21.63
CA THR A 400 6.88 -7.38 -22.15
C THR A 400 5.54 -7.00 -22.79
N ALA A 401 4.86 -5.97 -22.28
CA ALA A 401 3.64 -5.43 -22.87
C ALA A 401 3.89 -4.52 -24.09
N GLY A 402 5.14 -4.35 -24.50
CA GLY A 402 5.52 -3.63 -25.72
C GLY A 402 5.96 -2.17 -25.50
N PHE A 403 6.02 -1.66 -24.26
CA PHE A 403 6.57 -0.33 -24.01
C PHE A 403 8.08 -0.31 -24.29
N ILE A 404 8.54 0.77 -24.90
CA ILE A 404 9.97 1.03 -25.07
C ILE A 404 10.44 1.83 -23.86
N ILE A 405 11.39 1.27 -23.11
CA ILE A 405 11.98 1.89 -21.93
C ILE A 405 13.47 2.08 -22.17
N ILE A 406 13.86 3.33 -22.31
CA ILE A 406 15.24 3.76 -22.55
C ILE A 406 15.84 4.21 -21.22
N ASP A 407 16.98 3.66 -20.87
CA ASP A 407 17.77 4.06 -19.71
C ASP A 407 18.64 5.25 -20.10
N ASN A 408 18.35 6.40 -19.49
CA ASN A 408 19.13 7.60 -19.68
C ASN A 408 20.24 7.61 -18.60
N GLU A 409 21.36 6.98 -18.88
CA GLU A 409 22.57 7.15 -18.07
C GLU A 409 23.02 8.61 -18.16
N GLN A 410 23.09 9.28 -17.02
CA GLN A 410 23.78 10.59 -16.88
C GLN A 410 25.23 10.38 -16.55
#